data_54943f1bb15b0b2c9256c63d1f665cff
#
_entry.id   54943f1bb15b0b2c9256c63d1f665cff
#
_cell.length_a   1.000
_cell.length_b   1.000
_cell.length_c   1.000
_cell.angle_alpha   90.00
_cell.angle_beta   90.00
_cell.angle_gamma   90.00
#
_symmetry.space_group_name_H-M   'P 1'
#
loop_
_entity.id
_entity.type
_entity.pdbx_description
1 polymer ?
#
loop_
_entity_poly.entity_id
_entity_poly.type
_entity_poly.pdbx_seq_one_letter_code
_entity_poly.pdbx_strand_id
1 'polypeptide(L)'
;FLIGQGFTKDGQFPFFDEFNLKTLESKRLYTSPYKDKKEDLLSIEDFKKGDVLVLIQSKNDYPNYYFRNIKSKNKLTPITTFKNPFESNKNVHKEVIKYKRNDGVELSGTLYLPVGYDKTKKEKLPLLIWAYPAEYKDKNSAGQSDKNANEFTFPNYGSFVYWVTRGYAVLDDAAFPIVGEGKTEPNDSFVEQLVANAKAAIDAVNAMGYINPEK
;
A
#
# COMPACT_ATOMS: atom_id res chain seq x y z
N PHE A 1 26.01 3.08 -4.28
CA PHE A 1 24.66 3.64 -4.51
C PHE A 1 23.75 3.37 -3.33
N LEU A 2 22.79 4.28 -3.10
CA LEU A 2 21.71 4.11 -2.15
C LEU A 2 20.39 4.02 -2.93
N ILE A 3 19.59 3.01 -2.64
CA ILE A 3 18.22 2.86 -3.15
C ILE A 3 17.27 3.13 -2.00
N GLY A 4 16.32 4.04 -2.20
CA GLY A 4 15.31 4.38 -1.22
C GLY A 4 13.90 4.24 -1.77
N GLN A 5 12.94 3.89 -0.89
CA GLN A 5 11.55 3.70 -1.28
C GLN A 5 10.78 5.01 -1.50
N GLY A 6 11.30 6.12 -1.00
CA GLY A 6 10.76 7.45 -1.27
C GLY A 6 9.33 7.69 -0.78
N PHE A 7 8.97 7.15 0.40
CA PHE A 7 7.65 7.40 0.99
C PHE A 7 7.49 8.88 1.38
N THR A 8 6.41 9.47 0.94
CA THR A 8 6.01 10.85 1.23
C THR A 8 4.51 10.90 1.53
N LYS A 9 4.02 12.08 1.98
CA LYS A 9 2.56 12.31 2.12
C LYS A 9 1.80 12.24 0.79
N ASP A 10 2.49 12.46 -0.34
CA ASP A 10 1.89 12.53 -1.68
C ASP A 10 2.02 11.21 -2.46
N GLY A 11 2.72 10.22 -1.91
CA GLY A 11 2.90 8.90 -2.53
C GLY A 11 4.28 8.30 -2.29
N GLN A 12 4.56 7.24 -3.02
CA GLN A 12 5.83 6.54 -3.00
C GLN A 12 6.61 6.86 -4.29
N PHE A 13 7.79 7.46 -4.15
CA PHE A 13 8.66 7.87 -5.26
C PHE A 13 10.05 7.27 -5.09
N PRO A 14 10.24 5.99 -5.42
CA PRO A 14 11.52 5.32 -5.29
C PRO A 14 12.63 6.08 -5.99
N PHE A 15 13.80 6.05 -5.38
CA PHE A 15 14.95 6.80 -5.90
C PHE A 15 16.24 6.04 -5.71
N PHE A 16 17.27 6.46 -6.44
CA PHE A 16 18.64 6.10 -6.13
C PHE A 16 19.60 7.28 -6.22
N ASP A 17 20.58 7.22 -5.36
CA ASP A 17 21.62 8.21 -5.20
C ASP A 17 23.00 7.59 -5.43
N GLU A 18 23.90 8.37 -6.01
CA GLU A 18 25.34 8.13 -5.92
C GLU A 18 25.80 8.60 -4.53
N PHE A 19 26.44 7.73 -3.78
CA PHE A 19 26.92 8.04 -2.42
C PHE A 19 28.45 7.95 -2.37
N ASN A 20 29.08 9.03 -1.94
CA ASN A 20 30.52 9.09 -1.77
C ASN A 20 30.91 8.66 -0.35
N LEU A 21 31.56 7.50 -0.23
CA LEU A 21 31.95 6.95 1.07
C LEU A 21 33.00 7.78 1.83
N LYS A 22 33.74 8.68 1.14
CA LYS A 22 34.77 9.51 1.77
C LYS A 22 34.21 10.83 2.29
N THR A 23 33.37 11.49 1.47
CA THR A 23 32.77 12.79 1.85
C THR A 23 31.42 12.65 2.53
N LEU A 24 30.82 11.47 2.52
CA LEU A 24 29.47 11.15 3.03
C LEU A 24 28.38 11.96 2.32
N GLU A 25 28.66 12.50 1.15
CA GLU A 25 27.69 13.25 0.35
C GLU A 25 26.91 12.30 -0.58
N SER A 26 25.64 12.62 -0.81
CA SER A 26 24.81 11.92 -1.77
C SER A 26 24.36 12.86 -2.89
N LYS A 27 24.29 12.31 -4.11
CA LYS A 27 23.78 12.99 -5.30
C LYS A 27 22.64 12.18 -5.88
N ARG A 28 21.43 12.78 -5.93
CA ARG A 28 20.26 12.17 -6.55
C ARG A 28 20.51 11.97 -8.05
N LEU A 29 20.41 10.71 -8.50
CA LEU A 29 20.53 10.33 -9.91
C LEU A 29 19.17 10.09 -10.55
N TYR A 30 18.22 9.56 -9.79
CA TYR A 30 16.88 9.27 -10.27
C TYR A 30 15.86 9.35 -9.14
N THR A 31 14.66 9.79 -9.46
CA THR A 31 13.45 9.67 -8.63
C THR A 31 12.31 9.25 -9.55
N SER A 32 11.52 8.26 -9.15
CA SER A 32 10.34 7.82 -9.89
C SER A 32 9.34 8.98 -10.05
N PRO A 33 8.87 9.27 -11.26
CA PRO A 33 7.94 10.38 -11.50
C PRO A 33 6.46 9.99 -11.35
N TYR A 34 6.15 8.70 -11.10
CA TYR A 34 4.80 8.19 -11.20
C TYR A 34 3.96 8.51 -9.96
N LYS A 35 2.75 9.04 -10.20
CA LYS A 35 1.70 9.24 -9.19
C LYS A 35 0.57 8.23 -9.31
N ASP A 36 0.38 7.67 -10.50
CA ASP A 36 -0.68 6.74 -10.89
C ASP A 36 -0.21 5.28 -11.04
N LYS A 37 1.08 5.05 -10.82
CA LYS A 37 1.73 3.74 -10.88
C LYS A 37 2.64 3.55 -9.68
N LYS A 38 2.96 2.29 -9.38
CA LYS A 38 4.05 1.92 -8.49
C LYS A 38 5.23 1.46 -9.34
N GLU A 39 6.39 2.01 -9.07
CA GLU A 39 7.66 1.57 -9.63
C GLU A 39 8.55 1.06 -8.51
N ASP A 40 9.11 -0.12 -8.67
CA ASP A 40 10.10 -0.68 -7.77
C ASP A 40 11.46 -0.70 -8.50
N LEU A 41 12.48 -0.09 -7.89
CA LEU A 41 13.85 -0.11 -8.39
C LEU A 41 14.52 -1.39 -7.87
N LEU A 42 14.81 -2.34 -8.74
CA LEU A 42 15.27 -3.68 -8.34
C LEU A 42 16.80 -3.78 -8.30
N SER A 43 17.46 -3.38 -9.38
CA SER A 43 18.92 -3.47 -9.49
C SER A 43 19.47 -2.49 -10.51
N ILE A 44 20.76 -2.16 -10.36
CA ILE A 44 21.53 -1.41 -11.35
C ILE A 44 22.29 -2.43 -12.17
N GLU A 45 21.92 -2.61 -13.44
CA GLU A 45 22.46 -3.64 -14.31
C GLU A 45 23.75 -3.18 -15.01
N ASP A 46 23.76 -1.96 -15.51
CA ASP A 46 24.95 -1.36 -16.10
C ASP A 46 25.04 0.13 -15.72
N PHE A 47 25.87 0.42 -14.74
CA PHE A 47 26.05 1.80 -14.29
C PHE A 47 26.67 2.70 -15.36
N LYS A 48 27.61 2.18 -16.17
CA LYS A 48 28.26 2.98 -17.22
C LYS A 48 27.28 3.38 -18.29
N LYS A 49 26.38 2.49 -18.67
CA LYS A 49 25.28 2.76 -19.61
C LYS A 49 24.11 3.47 -18.96
N GLY A 50 23.94 3.31 -17.64
CA GLY A 50 22.83 3.87 -16.87
C GLY A 50 21.57 3.00 -16.90
N ASP A 51 21.72 1.69 -17.08
CA ASP A 51 20.62 0.74 -17.15
C ASP A 51 20.25 0.22 -15.75
N VAL A 52 18.98 0.40 -15.39
CA VAL A 52 18.38 -0.01 -14.13
C VAL A 52 17.21 -0.94 -14.43
N LEU A 53 17.17 -2.10 -13.76
CA LEU A 53 16.03 -2.99 -13.80
C LEU A 53 14.93 -2.44 -12.89
N VAL A 54 13.74 -2.28 -13.43
CA VAL A 54 12.57 -1.78 -12.70
C VAL A 54 11.35 -2.66 -12.93
N LEU A 55 10.50 -2.76 -11.91
CA LEU A 55 9.16 -3.33 -12.00
C LEU A 55 8.15 -2.18 -11.97
N ILE A 56 7.25 -2.12 -12.95
CA ILE A 56 6.20 -1.11 -13.01
C ILE A 56 4.84 -1.80 -13.03
N GLN A 57 3.94 -1.29 -12.21
CA GLN A 57 2.59 -1.82 -12.03
C GLN A 57 1.60 -0.69 -11.73
N SER A 58 0.32 -0.98 -11.87
CA SER A 58 -0.74 -0.14 -11.33
C SER A 58 -1.86 -1.03 -10.75
N LYS A 59 -2.86 -0.42 -10.10
CA LYS A 59 -4.02 -1.19 -9.62
C LYS A 59 -4.74 -1.98 -10.73
N ASN A 60 -4.59 -1.58 -12.01
CA ASN A 60 -5.22 -2.21 -13.16
C ASN A 60 -4.22 -2.89 -14.11
N ASP A 61 -2.95 -2.47 -14.07
CA ASP A 61 -1.91 -3.00 -14.95
C ASP A 61 -1.06 -4.03 -14.21
N TYR A 62 -1.05 -5.26 -14.74
CA TYR A 62 -0.23 -6.35 -14.20
C TYR A 62 1.25 -5.97 -14.20
N PRO A 63 2.02 -6.31 -13.15
CA PRO A 63 3.43 -5.98 -13.05
C PRO A 63 4.25 -6.47 -14.23
N ASN A 64 5.05 -5.58 -14.82
CA ASN A 64 5.98 -5.91 -15.90
C ASN A 64 7.36 -5.32 -15.63
N TYR A 65 8.38 -6.01 -16.12
CA TYR A 65 9.77 -5.64 -15.97
C TYR A 65 10.26 -4.82 -17.16
N TYR A 66 11.10 -3.83 -16.86
CA TYR A 66 11.69 -2.93 -17.85
C TYR A 66 13.14 -2.64 -17.52
N PHE A 67 13.95 -2.37 -18.53
CA PHE A 67 15.15 -1.58 -18.35
C PHE A 67 14.80 -0.10 -18.44
N ARG A 68 15.17 0.66 -17.42
CA ARG A 68 15.12 2.12 -17.43
C ARG A 68 16.53 2.65 -17.65
N ASN A 69 16.74 3.43 -18.71
CA ASN A 69 18.04 4.07 -18.93
C ASN A 69 18.00 5.51 -18.43
N ILE A 70 18.62 5.76 -17.27
CA ILE A 70 18.65 7.06 -16.61
C ILE A 70 19.52 8.11 -17.31
N LYS A 71 20.47 7.68 -18.15
CA LYS A 71 21.32 8.58 -18.94
C LYS A 71 20.70 8.94 -20.28
N SER A 72 19.66 8.22 -20.70
CA SER A 72 18.95 8.42 -21.96
C SER A 72 17.49 8.88 -21.69
N LYS A 73 17.31 10.01 -21.00
CA LYS A 73 16.03 10.63 -20.69
C LYS A 73 15.02 9.67 -20.06
N ASN A 74 15.51 8.77 -19.19
CA ASN A 74 14.70 7.76 -18.51
C ASN A 74 13.94 6.81 -19.46
N LYS A 75 14.49 6.54 -20.64
CA LYS A 75 13.90 5.64 -21.64
C LYS A 75 13.59 4.28 -21.00
N LEU A 76 12.37 3.80 -21.21
CA LEU A 76 11.94 2.45 -20.83
C LEU A 76 12.03 1.51 -22.03
N THR A 77 12.61 0.33 -21.78
CA THR A 77 12.65 -0.78 -22.72
C THR A 77 11.98 -1.98 -22.05
N PRO A 78 10.86 -2.49 -22.56
CA PRO A 78 10.15 -3.61 -21.94
C PRO A 78 10.96 -4.90 -22.04
N ILE A 79 10.99 -5.66 -20.94
CA ILE A 79 11.55 -7.01 -20.87
C ILE A 79 10.41 -8.02 -20.92
N THR A 80 9.29 -7.73 -20.24
CA THR A 80 8.10 -8.58 -20.22
C THR A 80 6.86 -7.81 -20.71
N THR A 81 5.86 -8.56 -21.15
CA THR A 81 4.56 -8.04 -21.61
C THR A 81 3.43 -8.90 -21.08
N PHE A 82 3.48 -9.21 -19.78
CA PHE A 82 2.45 -10.02 -19.12
C PHE A 82 1.11 -9.30 -19.16
N LYS A 83 0.08 -10.05 -19.51
CA LYS A 83 -1.31 -9.58 -19.45
C LYS A 83 -1.89 -9.83 -18.07
N ASN A 84 -2.84 -8.99 -17.66
CA ASN A 84 -3.57 -9.20 -16.41
C ASN A 84 -4.41 -10.50 -16.50
N PRO A 85 -4.12 -11.53 -15.67
CA PRO A 85 -4.91 -12.76 -15.66
C PRO A 85 -6.20 -12.63 -14.83
N PHE A 86 -6.41 -11.50 -14.14
CA PHE A 86 -7.51 -11.26 -13.20
C PHE A 86 -8.47 -10.19 -13.74
N GLU A 87 -8.92 -10.33 -14.99
CA GLU A 87 -9.80 -9.35 -15.66
C GLU A 87 -11.11 -9.12 -14.88
N SER A 88 -11.62 -10.11 -14.13
CA SER A 88 -12.82 -9.96 -13.27
C SER A 88 -12.67 -8.93 -12.17
N ASN A 89 -11.44 -8.66 -11.75
CA ASN A 89 -11.12 -7.69 -10.71
C ASN A 89 -10.62 -6.34 -11.27
N LYS A 90 -10.59 -6.21 -12.60
CA LYS A 90 -10.25 -4.95 -13.24
C LYS A 90 -11.28 -3.89 -12.89
N ASN A 91 -10.81 -2.69 -12.59
CA ASN A 91 -11.65 -1.56 -12.19
C ASN A 91 -12.41 -1.71 -10.85
N VAL A 92 -12.05 -2.68 -10.02
CA VAL A 92 -12.46 -2.67 -8.60
C VAL A 92 -11.94 -1.37 -7.98
N HIS A 93 -12.80 -0.65 -7.28
CA HIS A 93 -12.34 0.52 -6.54
C HIS A 93 -11.37 0.10 -5.46
N LYS A 94 -10.19 0.70 -5.47
CA LYS A 94 -9.12 0.47 -4.49
C LYS A 94 -8.56 1.80 -4.00
N GLU A 95 -8.53 1.99 -2.68
CA GLU A 95 -7.91 3.13 -2.04
C GLU A 95 -7.28 2.74 -0.71
N VAL A 96 -6.15 3.37 -0.35
CA VAL A 96 -5.57 3.26 0.98
C VAL A 96 -6.22 4.32 1.85
N ILE A 97 -6.91 3.90 2.91
CA ILE A 97 -7.49 4.80 3.89
C ILE A 97 -6.59 4.90 5.12
N LYS A 98 -6.51 6.09 5.69
CA LYS A 98 -5.79 6.37 6.94
C LYS A 98 -6.77 6.89 7.97
N TYR A 99 -6.67 6.40 9.19
CA TYR A 99 -7.55 6.76 10.30
C TYR A 99 -6.81 6.64 11.62
N LYS A 100 -7.44 7.03 12.70
CA LYS A 100 -6.79 7.00 14.03
C LYS A 100 -7.59 6.16 15.01
N ARG A 101 -6.88 5.42 15.83
CA ARG A 101 -7.41 4.84 17.05
C ARG A 101 -7.63 5.94 18.10
N ASN A 102 -8.48 5.71 19.08
CA ASN A 102 -8.84 6.67 20.13
C ASN A 102 -7.66 7.15 20.99
N ASP A 103 -6.60 6.35 21.09
CA ASP A 103 -5.35 6.70 21.80
C ASP A 103 -4.33 7.43 20.89
N GLY A 104 -4.72 7.78 19.66
CA GLY A 104 -3.93 8.55 18.71
C GLY A 104 -3.01 7.73 17.80
N VAL A 105 -2.99 6.39 17.91
CA VAL A 105 -2.20 5.54 17.00
C VAL A 105 -2.76 5.68 15.59
N GLU A 106 -1.88 6.00 14.63
CA GLU A 106 -2.21 6.05 13.21
C GLU A 106 -2.47 4.64 12.69
N LEU A 107 -3.55 4.46 11.96
CA LEU A 107 -3.94 3.19 11.35
C LEU A 107 -4.15 3.35 9.86
N SER A 108 -4.08 2.26 9.12
CA SER A 108 -4.38 2.24 7.69
C SER A 108 -4.96 0.90 7.26
N GLY A 109 -5.60 0.89 6.10
CA GLY A 109 -6.06 -0.33 5.45
C GLY A 109 -6.31 -0.05 3.98
N THR A 110 -6.43 -1.10 3.17
CA THR A 110 -6.78 -0.99 1.76
C THR A 110 -8.27 -1.27 1.59
N LEU A 111 -9.04 -0.24 1.26
CA LEU A 111 -10.48 -0.36 1.03
C LEU A 111 -10.76 -0.71 -0.43
N TYR A 112 -11.53 -1.77 -0.62
CA TYR A 112 -12.08 -2.19 -1.90
C TYR A 112 -13.60 -2.05 -1.89
N LEU A 113 -14.16 -1.51 -3.00
CA LEU A 113 -15.60 -1.46 -3.24
C LEU A 113 -15.93 -2.16 -4.56
N PRO A 114 -17.16 -2.71 -4.71
CA PRO A 114 -17.59 -3.39 -5.93
C PRO A 114 -17.36 -2.57 -7.21
N VAL A 115 -17.14 -3.26 -8.32
CA VAL A 115 -17.06 -2.62 -9.64
C VAL A 115 -18.37 -1.89 -9.91
N GLY A 116 -18.27 -0.62 -10.32
CA GLY A 116 -19.44 0.20 -10.61
C GLY A 116 -20.16 0.76 -9.39
N TYR A 117 -19.61 0.59 -8.17
CA TYR A 117 -20.18 1.21 -6.98
C TYR A 117 -20.24 2.73 -7.12
N ASP A 118 -21.45 3.28 -6.97
CA ASP A 118 -21.67 4.73 -7.07
C ASP A 118 -21.42 5.42 -5.72
N LYS A 119 -20.25 6.02 -5.58
CA LYS A 119 -19.86 6.74 -4.36
C LYS A 119 -20.75 7.96 -4.06
N THR A 120 -21.52 8.44 -5.01
CA THR A 120 -22.43 9.57 -4.80
C THR A 120 -23.74 9.13 -4.15
N LYS A 121 -24.25 7.97 -4.53
CA LYS A 121 -25.47 7.38 -3.95
C LYS A 121 -25.21 6.76 -2.58
N LYS A 122 -23.97 6.32 -2.32
CA LYS A 122 -23.56 5.71 -1.05
C LYS A 122 -24.51 4.59 -0.58
N GLU A 123 -24.85 3.68 -1.48
CA GLU A 123 -25.57 2.48 -1.12
C GLU A 123 -24.80 1.71 -0.05
N LYS A 124 -25.51 1.30 1.02
CA LYS A 124 -24.87 0.69 2.18
C LYS A 124 -24.53 -0.77 1.93
N LEU A 125 -23.26 -1.10 2.03
CA LEU A 125 -22.72 -2.45 1.83
C LEU A 125 -22.44 -3.14 3.16
N PRO A 126 -22.50 -4.46 3.23
CA PRO A 126 -21.87 -5.20 4.33
C PRO A 126 -20.33 -5.05 4.24
N LEU A 127 -19.66 -4.98 5.40
CA LEU A 127 -18.20 -4.85 5.47
C LEU A 127 -17.54 -6.15 5.92
N LEU A 128 -16.54 -6.58 5.15
CA LEU A 128 -15.60 -7.60 5.57
C LEU A 128 -14.25 -6.94 5.88
N ILE A 129 -13.71 -7.21 7.07
CA ILE A 129 -12.38 -6.73 7.48
C ILE A 129 -11.43 -7.92 7.56
N TRP A 130 -10.30 -7.80 6.90
CA TRP A 130 -9.17 -8.69 7.08
C TRP A 130 -8.02 -7.95 7.75
N ALA A 131 -7.57 -8.48 8.89
CA ALA A 131 -6.49 -7.91 9.68
C ALA A 131 -5.67 -9.02 10.35
N TYR A 132 -4.41 -8.72 10.61
CA TYR A 132 -3.54 -9.55 11.44
C TYR A 132 -2.86 -8.66 12.49
N PRO A 133 -2.99 -8.97 13.80
CA PRO A 133 -2.38 -8.17 14.84
C PRO A 133 -0.84 -8.29 14.79
N ALA A 134 -0.16 -7.17 14.95
CA ALA A 134 1.30 -7.10 15.02
C ALA A 134 1.73 -6.29 16.25
N GLU A 135 2.75 -6.77 16.94
CA GLU A 135 3.25 -6.20 18.19
C GLU A 135 4.32 -5.13 17.93
N TYR A 136 4.25 -4.04 18.70
CA TYR A 136 5.17 -2.90 18.62
C TYR A 136 5.57 -2.41 20.02
N LYS A 137 6.77 -1.83 20.13
CA LYS A 137 7.26 -1.22 21.36
C LYS A 137 7.09 0.30 21.40
N ASP A 138 6.60 0.92 20.32
CA ASP A 138 6.27 2.33 20.27
C ASP A 138 5.17 2.65 19.26
N LYS A 139 4.43 3.73 19.50
CA LYS A 139 3.31 4.18 18.66
C LYS A 139 3.73 4.69 17.28
N ASN A 140 4.93 5.27 17.17
CA ASN A 140 5.37 5.83 15.89
C ASN A 140 5.67 4.70 14.90
N SER A 141 6.36 3.64 15.34
CA SER A 141 6.58 2.46 14.52
C SER A 141 5.27 1.77 14.15
N ALA A 142 4.34 1.67 15.10
CA ALA A 142 3.03 1.07 14.89
C ALA A 142 2.17 1.83 13.87
N GLY A 143 2.35 3.15 13.75
CA GLY A 143 1.62 4.02 12.85
C GLY A 143 2.20 4.10 11.43
N GLN A 144 3.34 3.44 11.17
CA GLN A 144 3.94 3.46 9.83
C GLN A 144 3.17 2.57 8.85
N SER A 145 3.09 3.00 7.61
CA SER A 145 2.42 2.25 6.55
C SER A 145 3.21 2.38 5.25
N ASP A 146 3.46 1.25 4.62
CA ASP A 146 4.07 1.12 3.29
C ASP A 146 3.05 0.83 2.18
N LYS A 147 1.76 0.87 2.51
CA LYS A 147 0.68 0.60 1.56
C LYS A 147 0.67 1.59 0.39
N ASN A 148 0.52 1.06 -0.81
CA ASN A 148 0.43 1.86 -2.03
C ASN A 148 -0.83 1.48 -2.82
N ALA A 149 -1.72 2.46 -3.03
CA ALA A 149 -2.97 2.23 -3.76
C ALA A 149 -2.75 1.82 -5.23
N ASN A 150 -1.58 2.12 -5.80
CA ASN A 150 -1.20 1.74 -7.16
C ASN A 150 -0.56 0.34 -7.25
N GLU A 151 -0.33 -0.34 -6.14
CA GLU A 151 0.16 -1.71 -6.16
C GLU A 151 -0.89 -2.66 -6.72
N PHE A 152 -0.48 -3.57 -7.60
CA PHE A 152 -1.38 -4.56 -8.16
C PHE A 152 -1.85 -5.53 -7.08
N THR A 153 -3.13 -5.85 -7.06
CA THR A 153 -3.68 -6.82 -6.12
C THR A 153 -3.67 -8.21 -6.77
N PHE A 154 -2.88 -9.13 -6.19
CA PHE A 154 -2.81 -10.52 -6.61
C PHE A 154 -3.86 -11.35 -5.85
N PRO A 155 -5.04 -11.59 -6.39
CA PRO A 155 -6.00 -12.45 -5.73
C PRO A 155 -5.55 -13.91 -5.83
N ASN A 156 -5.60 -14.60 -4.71
CA ASN A 156 -5.41 -16.05 -4.61
C ASN A 156 -6.69 -16.71 -4.13
N TYR A 157 -6.71 -18.04 -4.00
CA TYR A 157 -7.89 -18.80 -3.57
C TYR A 157 -8.45 -18.37 -2.18
N GLY A 158 -7.62 -17.80 -1.31
CA GLY A 158 -8.00 -17.31 0.01
C GLY A 158 -8.18 -15.79 0.07
N SER A 159 -8.10 -15.08 -1.06
CA SER A 159 -8.16 -13.62 -1.06
C SER A 159 -9.55 -13.10 -0.73
N PHE A 160 -9.62 -12.23 0.28
CA PHE A 160 -10.86 -11.58 0.70
C PHE A 160 -11.38 -10.58 -0.35
N VAL A 161 -10.54 -10.10 -1.24
CA VAL A 161 -10.91 -9.17 -2.32
C VAL A 161 -11.99 -9.74 -3.24
N TYR A 162 -12.09 -11.07 -3.37
CA TYR A 162 -13.19 -11.69 -4.14
C TYR A 162 -14.59 -11.39 -3.61
N TRP A 163 -14.73 -11.03 -2.33
CA TRP A 163 -16.04 -10.69 -1.76
C TRP A 163 -16.63 -9.41 -2.33
N VAL A 164 -15.82 -8.54 -2.95
CA VAL A 164 -16.35 -7.38 -3.68
C VAL A 164 -17.27 -7.78 -4.82
N THR A 165 -17.06 -8.95 -5.44
CA THR A 165 -17.92 -9.50 -6.50
C THR A 165 -19.26 -10.02 -5.96
N ARG A 166 -19.38 -10.12 -4.64
CA ARG A 166 -20.57 -10.52 -3.91
C ARG A 166 -21.29 -9.34 -3.21
N GLY A 167 -20.86 -8.12 -3.54
CA GLY A 167 -21.49 -6.91 -3.01
C GLY A 167 -21.00 -6.47 -1.64
N TYR A 168 -19.84 -6.96 -1.18
CA TYR A 168 -19.22 -6.51 0.07
C TYR A 168 -18.25 -5.36 -0.19
N ALA A 169 -18.21 -4.40 0.74
CA ALA A 169 -17.01 -3.61 0.95
C ALA A 169 -15.98 -4.48 1.67
N VAL A 170 -14.71 -4.40 1.26
CA VAL A 170 -13.63 -5.15 1.90
C VAL A 170 -12.55 -4.18 2.37
N LEU A 171 -12.25 -4.18 3.66
CA LEU A 171 -11.08 -3.52 4.22
C LEU A 171 -10.01 -4.58 4.45
N ASP A 172 -9.07 -4.65 3.50
CA ASP A 172 -8.00 -5.63 3.47
C ASP A 172 -6.72 -5.07 4.10
N ASP A 173 -5.96 -5.97 4.73
CA ASP A 173 -4.71 -5.63 5.42
C ASP A 173 -4.87 -4.41 6.35
N ALA A 174 -5.97 -4.40 7.11
CA ALA A 174 -6.22 -3.36 8.10
C ALA A 174 -5.16 -3.42 9.22
N ALA A 175 -4.53 -2.30 9.52
CA ALA A 175 -3.51 -2.23 10.56
C ALA A 175 -4.14 -2.47 11.94
N PHE A 176 -3.66 -3.52 12.62
CA PHE A 176 -4.10 -3.91 13.97
C PHE A 176 -2.90 -3.98 14.92
N PRO A 177 -2.23 -2.84 15.18
CA PRO A 177 -1.06 -2.82 16.06
C PRO A 177 -1.47 -3.03 17.52
N ILE A 178 -0.66 -3.83 18.20
CA ILE A 178 -0.69 -4.02 19.65
C ILE A 178 0.57 -3.38 20.19
N VAL A 179 0.43 -2.29 20.95
CA VAL A 179 1.56 -1.45 21.36
C VAL A 179 1.81 -1.57 22.85
N GLY A 180 3.06 -1.89 23.21
CA GLY A 180 3.56 -1.81 24.57
C GLY A 180 4.65 -0.75 24.66
N GLU A 181 4.43 0.31 25.46
CA GLU A 181 5.39 1.39 25.62
C GLU A 181 6.07 1.36 27.00
N GLY A 182 7.34 1.71 27.02
CA GLY A 182 8.12 1.76 28.24
C GLY A 182 8.27 0.39 28.90
N LYS A 183 7.67 0.19 30.08
CA LYS A 183 7.67 -1.08 30.83
C LYS A 183 6.48 -1.98 30.50
N THR A 184 5.51 -1.51 29.73
CA THR A 184 4.31 -2.26 29.35
C THR A 184 4.63 -3.18 28.18
N GLU A 185 4.23 -4.42 28.26
CA GLU A 185 4.32 -5.37 27.15
C GLU A 185 3.06 -5.27 26.26
N PRO A 186 3.17 -5.52 24.95
CA PRO A 186 2.00 -5.53 24.06
C PRO A 186 0.85 -6.41 24.56
N ASN A 187 1.19 -7.58 25.09
CA ASN A 187 0.21 -8.57 25.57
C ASN A 187 -0.54 -8.14 26.85
N ASP A 188 -0.07 -7.14 27.58
CA ASP A 188 -0.73 -6.66 28.81
C ASP A 188 -2.13 -6.08 28.51
N SER A 189 -2.35 -5.58 27.28
CA SER A 189 -3.64 -4.99 26.84
C SER A 189 -4.02 -5.45 25.43
N PHE A 190 -3.73 -6.70 25.10
CA PHE A 190 -3.94 -7.25 23.75
C PHE A 190 -5.39 -7.17 23.30
N VAL A 191 -6.32 -7.65 24.14
CA VAL A 191 -7.75 -7.72 23.78
C VAL A 191 -8.36 -6.33 23.64
N GLU A 192 -8.05 -5.44 24.57
CA GLU A 192 -8.53 -4.06 24.56
C GLU A 192 -8.06 -3.32 23.30
N GLN A 193 -6.80 -3.49 22.92
CA GLN A 193 -6.26 -2.88 21.72
C GLN A 193 -6.82 -3.52 20.46
N LEU A 194 -7.04 -4.82 20.44
CA LEU A 194 -7.68 -5.51 19.32
C LEU A 194 -9.09 -4.96 19.05
N VAL A 195 -9.89 -4.82 20.11
CA VAL A 195 -11.24 -4.23 20.02
C VAL A 195 -11.19 -2.78 19.58
N ALA A 196 -10.23 -1.99 20.11
CA ALA A 196 -10.08 -0.59 19.71
C ALA A 196 -9.67 -0.44 18.24
N ASN A 197 -8.80 -1.31 17.73
CA ASN A 197 -8.41 -1.36 16.31
C ASN A 197 -9.63 -1.67 15.41
N ALA A 198 -10.41 -2.71 15.76
CA ALA A 198 -11.61 -3.10 15.02
C ALA A 198 -12.64 -1.97 14.99
N LYS A 199 -12.90 -1.35 16.16
CA LYS A 199 -13.81 -0.20 16.25
C LYS A 199 -13.36 0.96 15.38
N ALA A 200 -12.07 1.34 15.44
CA ALA A 200 -11.55 2.45 14.63
C ALA A 200 -11.68 2.16 13.13
N ALA A 201 -11.46 0.92 12.69
CA ALA A 201 -11.61 0.51 11.30
C ALA A 201 -13.06 0.62 10.83
N ILE A 202 -14.01 0.11 11.63
CA ILE A 202 -15.45 0.19 11.32
C ILE A 202 -15.91 1.66 11.28
N ASP A 203 -15.57 2.45 12.30
CA ASP A 203 -15.94 3.86 12.39
C ASP A 203 -15.41 4.65 11.17
N ALA A 204 -14.17 4.38 10.74
CA ALA A 204 -13.58 5.04 9.59
C ALA A 204 -14.36 4.77 8.29
N VAL A 205 -14.66 3.50 7.99
CA VAL A 205 -15.38 3.16 6.76
C VAL A 205 -16.86 3.61 6.85
N ASN A 206 -17.47 3.55 8.04
CA ASN A 206 -18.82 4.05 8.26
C ASN A 206 -18.91 5.58 8.06
N ALA A 207 -17.93 6.35 8.52
CA ALA A 207 -17.87 7.79 8.32
C ALA A 207 -17.78 8.17 6.82
N MET A 208 -17.18 7.32 5.99
CA MET A 208 -17.19 7.48 4.52
C MET A 208 -18.58 7.26 3.92
N GLY A 209 -19.47 6.61 4.65
CA GLY A 209 -20.86 6.40 4.27
C GLY A 209 -21.10 5.17 3.40
N TYR A 210 -20.15 4.27 3.27
CA TYR A 210 -20.25 3.12 2.34
C TYR A 210 -20.84 1.84 2.96
N ILE A 211 -20.88 1.75 4.28
CA ILE A 211 -21.29 0.51 4.94
C ILE A 211 -22.54 0.65 5.82
N ASN A 212 -23.16 -0.50 6.10
CA ASN A 212 -24.10 -0.66 7.19
C ASN A 212 -23.33 -1.19 8.41
N PRO A 213 -23.16 -0.41 9.49
CA PRO A 213 -22.37 -0.82 10.65
C PRO A 213 -23.00 -1.99 11.44
N GLU A 214 -24.23 -2.36 11.12
CA GLU A 214 -24.95 -3.48 11.76
C GLU A 214 -24.82 -4.80 10.98
N LYS A 215 -24.08 -4.81 9.84
CA LYS A 215 -23.93 -5.97 8.96
C LYS A 215 -22.49 -6.21 8.54
#